data_3e2b7118d3f62fb51a52284b673253ac
#
_entry.id   3e2b7118d3f62fb51a52284b673253ac
#
_cell.length_a   1.000
_cell.length_b   1.000
_cell.length_c   1.000
_cell.angle_alpha   90.00
_cell.angle_beta   90.00
_cell.angle_gamma   90.00
#
_symmetry.space_group_name_H-M   'P 1'
#
loop_
_entity.id
_entity.type
_entity.pdbx_description
1 polymer ?
#
loop_
_entity_poly.entity_id
_entity_poly.type
_entity_poly.pdbx_seq_one_letter_code
_entity_poly.pdbx_strand_id
1 'polypeptide(L)'
;MAACFWLILGLSIAGCAPAITPTLQQEAGSGVGFSELAAHPDSYKGRLVILGGEVMSVQPWEQGSLLTVDQRRLNSRFYPVGAASGGSFQVESEQWLNSNWYLPKSKVVVAGVVTGAQNGMLRLQAKEVTLLSPPTWEKYHYPVPREWYAPELEYWYTPPYFDIYRGGGRR
;
A
#
# COMPACT_ATOMS: atom_id res chain seq x y z
N MET A 1 -28.85 24.88 37.17
CA MET A 1 -28.36 25.02 35.80
C MET A 1 -26.89 24.56 35.69
N ALA A 2 -26.55 23.35 36.19
CA ALA A 2 -25.17 22.85 36.20
C ALA A 2 -25.01 21.41 35.65
N ALA A 3 -26.04 20.87 35.01
CA ALA A 3 -26.05 19.48 34.57
C ALA A 3 -25.77 19.25 33.06
N CYS A 4 -25.69 20.31 32.26
CA CYS A 4 -25.51 20.15 30.80
C CYS A 4 -24.05 20.24 30.30
N PHE A 5 -23.05 20.44 31.18
CA PHE A 5 -21.67 20.66 30.76
C PHE A 5 -20.82 19.42 30.66
N TRP A 6 -21.32 18.25 31.09
CA TRP A 6 -20.58 16.99 31.12
C TRP A 6 -20.79 16.07 29.90
N LEU A 7 -21.64 16.49 28.95
CA LEU A 7 -22.04 15.62 27.83
C LEU A 7 -21.25 15.85 26.51
N ILE A 8 -20.30 16.79 26.47
CA ILE A 8 -19.56 17.14 25.24
C ILE A 8 -18.11 16.63 25.24
N LEU A 9 -17.63 16.01 26.31
CA LEU A 9 -16.22 15.55 26.42
C LEU A 9 -15.99 14.10 25.95
N GLY A 10 -16.91 13.50 25.24
CA GLY A 10 -16.92 12.07 24.98
C GLY A 10 -16.57 11.60 23.57
N LEU A 11 -16.22 12.45 22.59
CA LEU A 11 -16.15 11.98 21.20
C LEU A 11 -15.01 12.56 20.37
N SER A 12 -13.78 12.29 20.79
CA SER A 12 -12.60 12.58 19.95
C SER A 12 -11.58 11.44 20.04
N ILE A 13 -12.00 10.20 19.82
CA ILE A 13 -11.07 9.12 19.51
C ILE A 13 -10.93 9.12 17.99
N ALA A 14 -10.17 10.05 17.46
CA ALA A 14 -9.63 9.94 16.11
C ALA A 14 -8.59 8.82 16.14
N GLY A 15 -9.06 7.58 16.05
CA GLY A 15 -8.22 6.40 15.98
C GLY A 15 -7.42 6.45 14.68
N CYS A 16 -6.09 6.53 14.76
CA CYS A 16 -5.24 6.22 13.62
C CYS A 16 -5.57 4.80 13.18
N ALA A 17 -6.18 4.64 12.01
CA ALA A 17 -6.45 3.32 11.46
C ALA A 17 -5.10 2.60 11.26
N PRO A 18 -4.93 1.37 11.77
CA PRO A 18 -3.72 0.61 11.58
C PRO A 18 -3.57 0.25 10.09
N ALA A 19 -2.32 0.10 9.64
CA ALA A 19 -2.00 -0.23 8.25
C ALA A 19 -2.54 -1.60 7.81
N ILE A 20 -2.75 -2.52 8.74
CA ILE A 20 -3.36 -3.84 8.56
C ILE A 20 -4.35 -4.06 9.71
N THR A 21 -5.47 -4.69 9.41
CA THR A 21 -6.51 -5.02 10.39
C THR A 21 -5.93 -5.77 11.59
N PRO A 22 -6.24 -5.39 12.85
CA PRO A 22 -5.65 -5.99 14.05
C PRO A 22 -5.85 -7.51 14.17
N THR A 23 -6.95 -8.04 13.69
CA THR A 23 -7.19 -9.50 13.63
C THR A 23 -6.16 -10.21 12.78
N LEU A 24 -5.84 -9.71 11.61
CA LEU A 24 -4.82 -10.29 10.72
C LEU A 24 -3.41 -10.15 11.34
N GLN A 25 -3.16 -9.07 12.09
CA GLN A 25 -1.89 -8.92 12.80
C GLN A 25 -1.71 -9.99 13.88
N GLN A 26 -2.78 -10.30 14.63
CA GLN A 26 -2.76 -11.35 15.67
C GLN A 26 -2.62 -12.74 15.05
N GLU A 27 -3.33 -13.02 13.96
CA GLU A 27 -3.28 -14.31 13.26
C GLU A 27 -1.91 -14.58 12.62
N ALA A 28 -1.27 -13.54 12.04
CA ALA A 28 0.07 -13.65 11.47
C ALA A 28 1.14 -13.95 12.53
N GLY A 29 0.88 -13.59 13.79
CA GLY A 29 1.77 -13.85 14.94
C GLY A 29 3.16 -13.24 14.79
N SER A 30 4.16 -13.83 15.44
CA SER A 30 5.57 -13.44 15.27
C SER A 30 6.02 -13.83 13.87
N GLY A 31 6.32 -12.80 13.05
CA GLY A 31 6.62 -12.96 11.63
C GLY A 31 7.86 -13.81 11.37
N VAL A 32 7.78 -14.68 10.39
CA VAL A 32 8.94 -15.34 9.78
C VAL A 32 9.64 -14.32 8.88
N GLY A 33 10.96 -14.33 8.88
CA GLY A 33 11.75 -13.45 8.04
C GLY A 33 11.51 -13.72 6.54
N PHE A 34 11.48 -12.68 5.72
CA PHE A 34 11.27 -12.83 4.28
C PHE A 34 12.26 -13.79 3.62
N SER A 35 13.55 -13.72 3.99
CA SER A 35 14.58 -14.59 3.45
C SER A 35 14.31 -16.07 3.70
N GLU A 36 13.74 -16.43 4.83
CA GLU A 36 13.36 -17.79 5.17
C GLU A 36 12.13 -18.25 4.40
N LEU A 37 11.11 -17.38 4.29
CA LEU A 37 9.93 -17.64 3.45
C LEU A 37 10.31 -17.85 1.99
N ALA A 38 11.23 -17.05 1.45
CA ALA A 38 11.69 -17.14 0.08
C ALA A 38 12.57 -18.38 -0.17
N ALA A 39 13.35 -18.82 0.82
CA ALA A 39 14.17 -20.01 0.73
C ALA A 39 13.36 -21.31 0.81
N HIS A 40 12.29 -21.33 1.60
CA HIS A 40 11.49 -22.54 1.87
C HIS A 40 9.98 -22.28 1.74
N PRO A 41 9.48 -21.75 0.60
CA PRO A 41 8.10 -21.30 0.45
C PRO A 41 7.09 -22.43 0.68
N ASP A 42 7.41 -23.67 0.28
CA ASP A 42 6.51 -24.80 0.43
C ASP A 42 6.31 -25.22 1.90
N SER A 43 7.30 -24.97 2.76
CA SER A 43 7.19 -25.23 4.21
C SER A 43 6.23 -24.30 4.90
N TYR A 44 5.91 -23.18 4.28
CA TYR A 44 5.04 -22.12 4.83
C TYR A 44 3.70 -22.00 4.10
N LYS A 45 3.38 -22.93 3.18
CA LYS A 45 2.07 -22.94 2.52
C LYS A 45 0.92 -22.94 3.54
N GLY A 46 -0.08 -22.12 3.29
CA GLY A 46 -1.23 -21.94 4.16
C GLY A 46 -1.00 -21.01 5.35
N ARG A 47 0.23 -20.55 5.60
CA ARG A 47 0.53 -19.61 6.68
C ARG A 47 0.20 -18.18 6.28
N LEU A 48 -0.50 -17.46 7.16
CA LEU A 48 -0.71 -16.03 7.03
C LEU A 48 0.56 -15.28 7.44
N VAL A 49 1.00 -14.36 6.59
CA VAL A 49 2.17 -13.52 6.80
C VAL A 49 1.86 -12.07 6.46
N ILE A 50 2.57 -11.14 7.09
CA ILE A 50 2.50 -9.71 6.76
C ILE A 50 3.84 -9.31 6.18
N LEU A 51 3.83 -8.91 4.92
CA LEU A 51 5.00 -8.43 4.20
C LEU A 51 4.72 -7.03 3.65
N GLY A 52 5.77 -6.28 3.36
CA GLY A 52 5.61 -4.98 2.73
C GLY A 52 6.81 -4.61 1.88
N GLY A 53 6.65 -3.55 1.12
CA GLY A 53 7.69 -3.12 0.21
C GLY A 53 7.24 -2.00 -0.71
N GLU A 54 7.95 -1.92 -1.83
CA GLU A 54 7.65 -0.97 -2.90
C GLU A 54 7.05 -1.71 -4.10
N VAL A 55 5.97 -1.16 -4.64
CA VAL A 55 5.35 -1.69 -5.85
C VAL A 55 6.35 -1.67 -7.01
N MET A 56 6.50 -2.79 -7.69
CA MET A 56 7.22 -2.88 -8.96
C MET A 56 6.25 -2.81 -10.14
N SER A 57 5.16 -3.58 -10.07
CA SER A 57 4.12 -3.59 -11.10
C SER A 57 2.80 -4.12 -10.57
N VAL A 58 1.73 -3.72 -11.23
CA VAL A 58 0.38 -4.28 -11.08
C VAL A 58 -0.10 -4.72 -12.46
N GLN A 59 -0.59 -5.93 -12.56
CA GLN A 59 -1.10 -6.49 -13.80
C GLN A 59 -2.47 -7.12 -13.57
N PRO A 60 -3.36 -7.13 -14.58
CA PRO A 60 -4.58 -7.92 -14.53
C PRO A 60 -4.23 -9.41 -14.35
N TRP A 61 -4.98 -10.11 -13.52
CA TRP A 61 -4.80 -11.52 -13.24
C TRP A 61 -6.15 -12.19 -13.03
N GLU A 62 -6.44 -13.24 -13.76
CA GLU A 62 -7.70 -14.00 -13.69
C GLU A 62 -8.93 -13.16 -13.31
N GLN A 63 -9.34 -13.15 -12.04
CA GLN A 63 -10.48 -12.39 -11.52
C GLN A 63 -10.04 -11.20 -10.64
N GLY A 64 -8.83 -10.68 -10.80
CA GLY A 64 -8.31 -9.61 -9.96
C GLY A 64 -7.00 -9.05 -10.47
N SER A 65 -6.02 -8.89 -9.58
CA SER A 65 -4.72 -8.29 -9.90
C SER A 65 -3.57 -9.12 -9.35
N LEU A 66 -2.48 -9.17 -10.12
CA LEU A 66 -1.18 -9.65 -9.68
C LEU A 66 -0.29 -8.45 -9.38
N LEU A 67 0.06 -8.28 -8.11
CA LEU A 67 0.93 -7.23 -7.62
C LEU A 67 2.34 -7.81 -7.41
N THR A 68 3.36 -7.21 -8.01
CA THR A 68 4.76 -7.54 -7.74
C THR A 68 5.37 -6.47 -6.85
N VAL A 69 6.00 -6.89 -5.76
CA VAL A 69 6.53 -6.01 -4.71
C VAL A 69 8.01 -6.30 -4.46
N ASP A 70 8.82 -5.24 -4.46
CA ASP A 70 10.20 -5.28 -3.97
C ASP A 70 10.19 -5.19 -2.45
N GLN A 71 10.61 -6.25 -1.78
CA GLN A 71 10.43 -6.41 -0.35
C GLN A 71 11.28 -5.41 0.44
N ARG A 72 10.67 -4.81 1.47
CA ARG A 72 11.30 -3.93 2.47
C ARG A 72 10.97 -4.42 3.88
N ARG A 73 11.88 -4.22 4.82
CA ARG A 73 11.57 -4.49 6.23
C ARG A 73 10.43 -3.61 6.71
N LEU A 74 9.57 -4.16 7.54
CA LEU A 74 8.51 -3.42 8.21
C LEU A 74 8.97 -2.93 9.57
N ASN A 75 8.62 -1.69 9.93
CA ASN A 75 8.76 -1.20 11.30
C ASN A 75 7.58 -1.69 12.18
N SER A 76 7.56 -1.30 13.45
CA SER A 76 6.50 -1.68 14.40
C SER A 76 5.09 -1.19 14.03
N ARG A 77 4.98 -0.25 13.10
CA ARG A 77 3.70 0.25 12.56
C ARG A 77 3.35 -0.37 11.20
N PHE A 78 4.01 -1.44 10.81
CA PHE A 78 3.89 -2.10 9.50
C PHE A 78 4.19 -1.18 8.31
N TYR A 79 5.07 -0.20 8.48
CA TYR A 79 5.49 0.68 7.40
C TYR A 79 6.82 0.20 6.80
N PRO A 80 6.92 0.07 5.45
CA PRO A 80 8.15 -0.34 4.77
C PRO A 80 9.27 0.69 4.97
N VAL A 81 10.42 0.23 5.46
CA VAL A 81 11.58 1.08 5.76
C VAL A 81 12.87 0.47 5.24
N GLY A 82 13.86 1.33 5.02
CA GLY A 82 15.21 0.92 4.60
C GLY A 82 15.32 0.53 3.12
N ALA A 83 16.47 -0.05 2.78
CA ALA A 83 16.75 -0.56 1.44
C ALA A 83 16.03 -1.89 1.18
N ALA A 84 16.03 -2.36 -0.07
CA ALA A 84 15.54 -3.68 -0.45
C ALA A 84 16.24 -4.76 0.40
N SER A 85 15.47 -5.69 0.95
CA SER A 85 15.99 -6.63 1.94
C SER A 85 15.95 -8.09 1.50
N GLY A 86 16.09 -8.35 0.21
CA GLY A 86 16.37 -9.71 -0.20
C GLY A 86 15.54 -10.28 -1.33
N GLY A 87 14.82 -9.46 -2.07
CA GLY A 87 14.15 -9.91 -3.29
C GLY A 87 12.72 -9.42 -3.43
N SER A 88 12.00 -10.01 -4.37
CA SER A 88 10.64 -9.63 -4.70
C SER A 88 9.67 -10.77 -4.38
N PHE A 89 8.42 -10.43 -4.17
CA PHE A 89 7.33 -11.39 -4.04
C PHE A 89 6.12 -10.97 -4.86
N GLN A 90 5.28 -11.92 -5.15
CA GLN A 90 4.04 -11.70 -5.88
C GLN A 90 2.84 -11.90 -4.98
N VAL A 91 1.81 -11.11 -5.22
CA VAL A 91 0.55 -11.12 -4.48
C VAL A 91 -0.60 -11.23 -5.46
N GLU A 92 -1.35 -12.30 -5.37
CA GLU A 92 -2.63 -12.47 -6.05
C GLU A 92 -3.72 -11.82 -5.21
N SER A 93 -4.40 -10.84 -5.77
CA SER A 93 -5.52 -10.15 -5.14
C SER A 93 -6.79 -10.41 -5.95
N GLU A 94 -7.86 -10.80 -5.27
CA GLU A 94 -9.20 -10.89 -5.88
C GLU A 94 -9.79 -9.50 -6.18
N GLN A 95 -9.18 -8.46 -5.63
CA GLN A 95 -9.57 -7.08 -5.91
C GLN A 95 -8.84 -6.54 -7.14
N TRP A 96 -9.56 -5.79 -7.95
CA TRP A 96 -8.96 -5.02 -9.03
C TRP A 96 -8.20 -3.83 -8.44
N LEU A 97 -6.87 -3.93 -8.38
CA LEU A 97 -5.99 -2.87 -7.94
C LEU A 97 -5.77 -1.89 -9.11
N ASN A 98 -6.19 -0.64 -8.91
CA ASN A 98 -6.04 0.38 -9.94
C ASN A 98 -4.56 0.75 -10.13
N SER A 99 -4.00 0.48 -11.31
CA SER A 99 -2.61 0.76 -11.65
C SER A 99 -2.22 2.24 -11.56
N ASN A 100 -3.20 3.15 -11.62
CA ASN A 100 -2.96 4.60 -11.43
C ASN A 100 -2.70 4.97 -9.97
N TRP A 101 -3.07 4.11 -9.00
CA TRP A 101 -2.80 4.30 -7.58
C TRP A 101 -1.60 3.49 -7.12
N TYR A 102 -1.47 2.26 -7.60
CA TYR A 102 -0.36 1.36 -7.28
C TYR A 102 0.80 1.56 -8.27
N LEU A 103 1.31 2.79 -8.32
CA LEU A 103 2.43 3.14 -9.20
C LEU A 103 3.75 2.51 -8.71
N PRO A 104 4.73 2.28 -9.59
CA PRO A 104 6.06 1.85 -9.18
C PRO A 104 6.64 2.73 -8.07
N LYS A 105 7.27 2.12 -7.06
CA LYS A 105 7.80 2.75 -5.83
C LYS A 105 6.75 3.22 -4.81
N SER A 106 5.44 3.06 -5.08
CA SER A 106 4.44 3.21 -4.03
C SER A 106 4.69 2.22 -2.91
N LYS A 107 4.50 2.64 -1.67
CA LYS A 107 4.67 1.76 -0.51
C LYS A 107 3.40 1.02 -0.21
N VAL A 108 3.52 -0.29 -0.05
CA VAL A 108 2.40 -1.19 0.27
C VAL A 108 2.76 -2.09 1.44
N VAL A 109 1.73 -2.49 2.17
CA VAL A 109 1.78 -3.60 3.11
C VAL A 109 0.68 -4.58 2.75
N VAL A 110 0.97 -5.85 2.87
CA VAL A 110 0.09 -6.96 2.48
C VAL A 110 0.02 -7.96 3.61
N ALA A 111 -1.18 -8.30 4.02
CA ALA A 111 -1.46 -9.51 4.77
C ALA A 111 -1.94 -10.59 3.77
N GLY A 112 -1.24 -11.70 3.68
CA GLY A 112 -1.55 -12.73 2.70
C GLY A 112 -1.13 -14.12 3.15
N VAL A 113 -1.77 -15.12 2.57
CA VAL A 113 -1.48 -16.54 2.80
C VAL A 113 -0.44 -17.00 1.79
N VAL A 114 0.60 -17.66 2.27
CA VAL A 114 1.63 -18.25 1.39
C VAL A 114 1.02 -19.37 0.56
N THR A 115 1.13 -19.26 -0.76
CA THR A 115 0.66 -20.29 -1.72
C THR A 115 1.82 -21.11 -2.31
N GLY A 116 3.06 -20.66 -2.08
CA GLY A 116 4.27 -21.32 -2.57
C GLY A 116 5.22 -20.35 -3.28
N ALA A 117 5.88 -20.81 -4.33
CA ALA A 117 6.69 -19.96 -5.19
C ALA A 117 6.34 -20.20 -6.66
N GLN A 118 6.48 -19.17 -7.48
CA GLN A 118 6.40 -19.26 -8.94
C GLN A 118 7.52 -18.42 -9.56
N ASN A 119 8.22 -18.99 -10.53
CA ASN A 119 9.37 -18.36 -11.20
C ASN A 119 10.45 -17.86 -10.21
N GLY A 120 10.66 -18.59 -9.11
CA GLY A 120 11.63 -18.23 -8.08
C GLY A 120 11.20 -17.11 -7.14
N MET A 121 9.98 -16.61 -7.27
CA MET A 121 9.42 -15.59 -6.37
C MET A 121 8.38 -16.20 -5.44
N LEU A 122 8.43 -15.81 -4.16
CA LEU A 122 7.40 -16.14 -3.17
C LEU A 122 6.04 -15.62 -3.65
N ARG A 123 5.00 -16.44 -3.52
CA ARG A 123 3.64 -16.11 -3.91
C ARG A 123 2.69 -16.13 -2.73
N LEU A 124 1.87 -15.09 -2.64
CA LEU A 124 0.85 -14.92 -1.60
C LEU A 124 -0.52 -14.75 -2.23
N GLN A 125 -1.54 -15.33 -1.59
CA GLN A 125 -2.94 -14.95 -1.80
C GLN A 125 -3.28 -13.82 -0.84
N ALA A 126 -3.65 -12.66 -1.32
CA ALA A 126 -3.98 -11.51 -0.48
C ALA A 126 -5.23 -11.74 0.37
N LYS A 127 -5.17 -11.34 1.63
CA LYS A 127 -6.31 -11.10 2.51
C LYS A 127 -6.59 -9.62 2.63
N GLU A 128 -5.52 -8.82 2.68
CA GLU A 128 -5.59 -7.37 2.75
C GLU A 128 -4.38 -6.76 2.04
N VAL A 129 -4.61 -5.75 1.22
CA VAL A 129 -3.56 -4.95 0.55
C VAL A 129 -3.80 -3.49 0.88
N THR A 130 -2.87 -2.86 1.57
CA THR A 130 -2.97 -1.46 1.96
C THR A 130 -1.90 -0.62 1.27
N LEU A 131 -2.33 0.37 0.51
CA LEU A 131 -1.47 1.38 -0.07
C LEU A 131 -1.17 2.44 1.00
N LEU A 132 0.11 2.56 1.40
CA LEU A 132 0.52 3.43 2.49
C LEU A 132 0.96 4.82 2.03
N SER A 133 1.49 4.91 0.84
CA SER A 133 1.99 6.14 0.27
C SER A 133 1.89 6.02 -1.25
N PRO A 134 0.99 6.75 -1.89
CA PRO A 134 1.08 6.92 -3.33
C PRO A 134 2.40 7.62 -3.65
N PRO A 135 2.97 7.40 -4.83
CA PRO A 135 4.16 8.11 -5.23
C PRO A 135 3.87 9.61 -5.16
N THR A 136 4.76 10.37 -4.53
CA THR A 136 4.68 11.82 -4.58
C THR A 136 4.88 12.25 -6.03
N TRP A 137 3.89 12.90 -6.62
CA TRP A 137 3.90 13.40 -7.99
C TRP A 137 5.13 14.28 -8.30
N GLU A 138 5.76 14.83 -7.28
CA GLU A 138 6.97 15.64 -7.38
C GLU A 138 8.20 14.90 -7.93
N LYS A 139 8.25 13.55 -7.85
CA LYS A 139 9.38 12.77 -8.37
C LYS A 139 9.19 12.28 -9.79
N TYR A 140 7.98 12.25 -10.28
CA TYR A 140 7.67 11.87 -11.65
C TYR A 140 7.35 13.12 -12.46
N HIS A 141 8.39 13.84 -12.88
CA HIS A 141 8.29 14.68 -14.05
C HIS A 141 8.05 13.75 -15.25
N TYR A 142 6.82 13.31 -15.45
CA TYR A 142 6.40 12.92 -16.78
C TYR A 142 6.50 14.21 -17.60
N PRO A 143 7.34 14.26 -18.64
CA PRO A 143 7.22 15.33 -19.62
C PRO A 143 5.83 15.12 -20.24
N VAL A 144 4.86 15.86 -19.73
CA VAL A 144 3.55 15.94 -20.39
C VAL A 144 3.88 16.50 -21.77
N PRO A 145 3.61 15.80 -22.87
CA PRO A 145 3.86 16.33 -24.19
C PRO A 145 3.21 17.71 -24.27
N ARG A 146 3.93 18.73 -24.72
CA ARG A 146 3.43 20.11 -24.81
C ARG A 146 2.13 20.23 -25.61
N GLU A 147 1.87 19.24 -26.46
CA GLU A 147 0.64 19.10 -27.27
C GLU A 147 -0.61 18.89 -26.43
N TRP A 148 -0.48 18.49 -25.16
CA TRP A 148 -1.61 18.30 -24.23
C TRP A 148 -1.92 19.55 -23.42
N TYR A 149 -1.09 20.58 -23.51
CA TYR A 149 -1.40 21.93 -23.06
C TYR A 149 -2.15 22.71 -24.14
N ALA A 150 -3.36 22.23 -24.49
CA ALA A 150 -4.28 23.11 -25.17
C ALA A 150 -4.77 24.13 -24.13
N PRO A 151 -4.56 25.44 -24.34
CA PRO A 151 -4.99 26.47 -23.40
C PRO A 151 -6.51 26.49 -23.16
N GLU A 152 -7.27 25.80 -23.99
CA GLU A 152 -8.72 25.66 -23.88
C GLU A 152 -9.17 24.57 -22.91
N LEU A 153 -8.28 23.69 -22.43
CA LEU A 153 -8.62 22.62 -21.48
C LEU A 153 -8.36 23.02 -20.02
N GLU A 154 -7.80 24.18 -19.77
CA GLU A 154 -7.56 24.69 -18.41
C GLU A 154 -8.84 24.89 -17.58
N TYR A 155 -10.00 24.91 -18.25
CA TYR A 155 -11.31 25.14 -17.61
C TYR A 155 -12.07 23.88 -17.22
N TRP A 156 -11.69 22.69 -17.71
CA TRP A 156 -12.52 21.48 -17.56
C TRP A 156 -11.88 20.34 -16.77
N TYR A 157 -10.60 20.44 -16.40
CA TYR A 157 -9.93 19.37 -15.69
C TYR A 157 -9.07 19.90 -14.53
N THR A 158 -9.71 20.53 -13.55
CA THR A 158 -9.15 20.60 -12.20
C THR A 158 -9.64 19.35 -11.45
N PRO A 159 -8.81 18.32 -11.28
CA PRO A 159 -9.18 17.24 -10.38
C PRO A 159 -9.38 17.86 -9.00
N PRO A 160 -10.42 17.46 -8.24
CA PRO A 160 -10.79 18.06 -6.95
C PRO A 160 -9.72 17.95 -5.86
N TYR A 161 -8.54 17.49 -6.21
CA TYR A 161 -7.41 17.27 -5.31
C TYR A 161 -6.40 18.42 -5.26
N PHE A 162 -6.48 19.41 -6.16
CA PHE A 162 -5.51 20.51 -6.22
C PHE A 162 -5.79 21.67 -5.28
N ASP A 163 -7.00 21.78 -4.72
CA ASP A 163 -7.35 22.90 -3.82
C ASP A 163 -6.84 22.76 -2.38
N ILE A 164 -6.35 21.58 -1.98
CA ILE A 164 -5.88 21.35 -0.60
C ILE A 164 -4.47 21.92 -0.34
N TYR A 165 -3.68 22.16 -1.38
CA TYR A 165 -2.29 22.60 -1.23
C TYR A 165 -2.01 24.06 -1.63
N ARG A 166 -3.02 24.83 -2.01
CA ARG A 166 -2.84 26.25 -2.40
C ARG A 166 -3.01 27.26 -1.24
N GLY A 167 -3.15 26.81 -0.01
CA GLY A 167 -3.31 27.62 1.19
C GLY A 167 -2.03 27.77 2.00
N GLY A 168 -0.98 28.44 1.50
CA GLY A 168 0.21 28.64 2.30
C GLY A 168 1.28 29.50 1.65
N GLY A 169 0.95 30.72 1.28
CA GLY A 169 1.98 31.63 0.78
C GLY A 169 1.53 33.07 0.71
N ARG A 170 1.40 33.73 1.84
CA ARG A 170 1.50 35.20 1.94
C ARG A 170 1.87 35.60 3.37
N ARG A 171 3.01 35.98 3.59
CA ARG A 171 3.74 37.17 4.12
C ARG A 171 5.02 36.74 4.75
#